data_64363f131249caea41eff1d43dae8967
#
_entry.id   64363f131249caea41eff1d43dae8967
#
_cell.length_a   1.000
_cell.length_b   1.000
_cell.length_c   1.000
_cell.angle_alpha   90.00
_cell.angle_beta   90.00
_cell.angle_gamma   90.00
#
_symmetry.space_group_name_H-M   'P 1'
#
loop_
_entity.id
_entity.type
_entity.pdbx_description
1 polymer ?
#
loop_
_entity_poly.entity_id
_entity_poly.type
_entity_poly.pdbx_seq_one_letter_code
_entity_poly.pdbx_strand_id
1 'polypeptide(L)'
;GPKRTLIDIIEKNEPEYNLTNGLSNSGILLARSRILADLIQKIKNNNAKREYYLTDIVKLAAKHGYSSTYVQCKEDECIGVNSQLELTIAEKKFQDDFRNRLMASGVSLQSPETCFFSFDTIIKVGCVIEPYVVFGTGVKVQGFSIIRSFSYIEGAQIGQRCQIGPFARLRPRTRLSDEAKVGNFVEVKNAILAKQTKANHLSYIGDAELGENTNIGAGTIFCNYDGINKHRSVVGDNVFVGSNSSLIAPLKIGDGSIVAAGSAINRDVPSESLAISRPMQQNKIGLGKKIMLKLQKLADKIKR
;
A
#
# COMPACT_ATOMS: atom_id res chain seq x y z
N GLY A 1 -11.15 -22.70 37.30
CA GLY A 1 -12.43 -22.12 37.64
C GLY A 1 -13.55 -23.10 37.31
N PRO A 2 -14.77 -22.99 37.88
CA PRO A 2 -15.87 -23.88 37.60
C PRO A 2 -16.16 -23.88 36.10
N LYS A 3 -16.34 -25.09 35.54
CA LYS A 3 -16.72 -25.24 34.11
C LYS A 3 -18.12 -24.63 33.95
N ARG A 4 -18.17 -23.47 33.30
CA ARG A 4 -19.45 -22.83 32.94
C ARG A 4 -20.10 -23.69 31.86
N THR A 5 -21.25 -24.26 32.14
CA THR A 5 -21.98 -25.08 31.19
C THR A 5 -22.96 -24.19 30.42
N LEU A 6 -22.87 -24.22 29.10
CA LEU A 6 -23.84 -23.57 28.21
C LEU A 6 -24.92 -24.59 27.87
N ILE A 7 -26.17 -24.25 28.14
CA ILE A 7 -27.31 -25.17 27.96
C ILE A 7 -28.20 -24.78 26.78
N ASP A 8 -28.24 -23.49 26.44
CA ASP A 8 -29.04 -22.96 25.33
C ASP A 8 -28.50 -21.64 24.82
N ILE A 9 -28.82 -21.27 23.59
CA ILE A 9 -28.65 -19.94 22.99
C ILE A 9 -30.02 -19.53 22.44
N ILE A 10 -30.60 -18.49 23.01
CA ILE A 10 -31.95 -18.03 22.70
C ILE A 10 -31.87 -16.89 21.69
N GLU A 11 -32.53 -17.06 20.56
CA GLU A 11 -32.56 -16.03 19.50
C GLU A 11 -33.44 -14.85 19.92
N LYS A 12 -33.08 -13.65 19.48
CA LYS A 12 -33.73 -12.37 19.85
C LYS A 12 -35.25 -12.35 19.61
N ASN A 13 -35.73 -13.16 18.67
CA ASN A 13 -37.16 -13.22 18.30
C ASN A 13 -37.94 -14.33 19.00
N GLU A 14 -37.30 -15.08 19.91
CA GLU A 14 -37.97 -16.13 20.66
C GLU A 14 -38.59 -15.59 21.95
N PRO A 15 -39.73 -16.17 22.42
CA PRO A 15 -40.44 -15.70 23.63
C PRO A 15 -39.60 -15.75 24.91
N GLU A 16 -38.65 -16.67 24.99
CA GLU A 16 -37.78 -16.85 26.14
C GLU A 16 -36.59 -15.87 26.16
N TYR A 17 -36.45 -15.01 25.12
CA TYR A 17 -35.38 -14.05 25.06
C TYR A 17 -35.42 -13.04 26.20
N ASN A 18 -34.37 -13.02 27.00
CA ASN A 18 -34.25 -12.08 28.12
C ASN A 18 -32.84 -11.52 28.19
N LEU A 19 -32.72 -10.19 28.14
CA LEU A 19 -31.46 -9.46 28.18
C LEU A 19 -30.71 -9.49 29.53
N THR A 20 -31.26 -10.12 30.56
CA THR A 20 -30.74 -10.02 31.94
C THR A 20 -29.37 -10.67 32.17
N ASN A 21 -28.88 -11.52 31.27
CA ASN A 21 -27.63 -12.25 31.48
C ASN A 21 -26.40 -11.61 30.79
N GLY A 22 -26.55 -10.56 30.02
CA GLY A 22 -25.43 -9.74 29.49
C GLY A 22 -24.47 -10.44 28.52
N LEU A 23 -24.76 -11.66 28.06
CA LEU A 23 -23.93 -12.39 27.08
C LEU A 23 -24.66 -12.50 25.75
N SER A 24 -23.98 -12.11 24.67
CA SER A 24 -24.46 -12.28 23.30
C SER A 24 -23.66 -13.37 22.58
N ASN A 25 -24.31 -14.09 21.65
CA ASN A 25 -23.63 -15.04 20.78
C ASN A 25 -22.86 -14.32 19.70
N SER A 26 -21.58 -14.65 19.54
CA SER A 26 -20.69 -14.10 18.49
C SER A 26 -20.89 -14.76 17.12
N GLY A 27 -21.70 -15.81 17.01
CA GLY A 27 -21.81 -16.60 15.79
C GLY A 27 -20.66 -17.59 15.56
N ILE A 28 -19.66 -17.64 16.44
CA ILE A 28 -18.53 -18.56 16.32
C ILE A 28 -18.77 -19.81 17.14
N LEU A 29 -18.71 -20.97 16.51
CA LEU A 29 -18.93 -22.27 17.12
C LEU A 29 -17.80 -23.22 16.77
N LEU A 30 -17.29 -23.93 17.80
CA LEU A 30 -16.29 -24.99 17.63
C LEU A 30 -16.87 -26.29 18.20
N ALA A 31 -16.90 -27.35 17.39
CA ALA A 31 -17.37 -28.67 17.81
C ALA A 31 -16.60 -29.80 17.12
N ARG A 32 -16.66 -31.02 17.70
CA ARG A 32 -16.14 -32.20 17.00
C ARG A 32 -16.98 -32.47 15.76
N SER A 33 -16.39 -32.66 14.60
CA SER A 33 -17.06 -32.76 13.29
C SER A 33 -18.16 -33.84 13.27
N ARG A 34 -17.92 -35.01 13.85
CA ARG A 34 -18.94 -36.10 13.94
C ARG A 34 -20.16 -35.67 14.75
N ILE A 35 -19.96 -35.07 15.93
CA ILE A 35 -21.05 -34.60 16.78
C ILE A 35 -21.83 -33.50 16.08
N LEU A 36 -21.11 -32.56 15.45
CA LEU A 36 -21.72 -31.46 14.71
C LEU A 36 -22.60 -31.97 13.57
N ALA A 37 -22.07 -32.89 12.76
CA ALA A 37 -22.81 -33.47 11.63
C ALA A 37 -24.10 -34.17 12.07
N ASP A 38 -24.05 -34.96 13.19
CA ASP A 38 -25.22 -35.63 13.73
C ASP A 38 -26.27 -34.67 14.30
N LEU A 39 -25.82 -33.57 14.93
CA LEU A 39 -26.72 -32.60 15.53
C LEU A 39 -27.36 -31.68 14.50
N ILE A 40 -26.63 -31.27 13.46
CA ILE A 40 -27.16 -30.43 12.36
C ILE A 40 -28.39 -31.11 11.72
N GLN A 41 -28.34 -32.40 11.49
CA GLN A 41 -29.47 -33.15 10.89
C GLN A 41 -30.71 -33.19 11.76
N LYS A 42 -30.59 -32.88 13.06
CA LYS A 42 -31.67 -32.88 14.03
C LYS A 42 -32.28 -31.52 14.30
N ILE A 43 -31.68 -30.45 13.72
CA ILE A 43 -32.22 -29.10 13.82
C ILE A 43 -33.59 -29.07 13.11
N LYS A 44 -34.56 -28.45 13.76
CA LYS A 44 -35.89 -28.24 13.23
C LYS A 44 -36.14 -26.76 13.00
N ASN A 45 -37.09 -26.45 12.15
CA ASN A 45 -37.55 -25.09 11.87
C ASN A 45 -38.83 -24.68 12.59
N ASN A 46 -39.08 -25.27 13.78
CA ASN A 46 -40.26 -25.01 14.58
C ASN A 46 -40.11 -23.74 15.43
N ASN A 47 -39.77 -22.61 14.80
CA ASN A 47 -39.62 -21.29 15.43
C ASN A 47 -40.50 -20.26 14.70
N ALA A 48 -40.58 -19.05 15.24
CA ALA A 48 -41.45 -18.01 14.72
C ALA A 48 -41.19 -17.65 13.24
N LYS A 49 -39.93 -17.78 12.78
CA LYS A 49 -39.53 -17.48 11.41
C LYS A 49 -39.50 -18.69 10.47
N ARG A 50 -39.72 -19.90 10.99
CA ARG A 50 -39.59 -21.19 10.26
C ARG A 50 -38.19 -21.37 9.65
N GLU A 51 -37.15 -20.87 10.31
CA GLU A 51 -35.77 -20.96 9.91
C GLU A 51 -35.02 -22.03 10.70
N TYR A 52 -33.96 -22.61 10.14
CA TYR A 52 -33.08 -23.54 10.83
C TYR A 52 -32.01 -22.77 11.58
N TYR A 53 -32.08 -22.69 12.90
CA TYR A 53 -31.11 -21.98 13.71
C TYR A 53 -29.93 -22.88 14.10
N LEU A 54 -28.72 -22.51 13.66
CA LEU A 54 -27.53 -23.28 14.05
C LEU A 54 -27.28 -23.23 15.57
N THR A 55 -27.76 -22.23 16.26
CA THR A 55 -27.71 -22.08 17.72
C THR A 55 -28.42 -23.17 18.47
N ASP A 56 -29.45 -23.81 17.90
CA ASP A 56 -30.16 -24.96 18.46
C ASP A 56 -29.25 -26.16 18.75
N ILE A 57 -28.08 -26.23 18.12
CA ILE A 57 -27.09 -27.29 18.38
C ILE A 57 -26.69 -27.35 19.84
N VAL A 58 -26.63 -26.23 20.57
CA VAL A 58 -26.29 -26.22 21.99
C VAL A 58 -27.35 -26.97 22.82
N LYS A 59 -28.61 -26.65 22.58
CA LYS A 59 -29.74 -27.32 23.23
C LYS A 59 -29.84 -28.81 22.87
N LEU A 60 -29.61 -29.13 21.59
CA LEU A 60 -29.56 -30.50 21.11
C LEU A 60 -28.39 -31.28 21.73
N ALA A 61 -27.22 -30.67 21.84
CA ALA A 61 -26.05 -31.26 22.48
C ALA A 61 -26.34 -31.65 23.93
N ALA A 62 -26.93 -30.74 24.70
CA ALA A 62 -27.36 -31.03 26.10
C ALA A 62 -28.33 -32.19 26.18
N LYS A 63 -29.35 -32.25 25.29
CA LYS A 63 -30.32 -33.38 25.22
C LYS A 63 -29.68 -34.71 24.88
N HIS A 64 -28.57 -34.74 24.18
CA HIS A 64 -27.85 -35.98 23.82
C HIS A 64 -26.66 -36.27 24.74
N GLY A 65 -26.58 -35.63 25.91
CA GLY A 65 -25.56 -35.90 26.93
C GLY A 65 -24.17 -35.29 26.64
N TYR A 66 -24.06 -34.37 25.66
CA TYR A 66 -22.84 -33.63 25.41
C TYR A 66 -22.80 -32.35 26.24
N SER A 67 -21.64 -31.98 26.76
CA SER A 67 -21.46 -30.75 27.48
C SER A 67 -20.98 -29.64 26.51
N SER A 68 -21.62 -28.47 26.59
CA SER A 68 -21.20 -27.26 25.89
C SER A 68 -20.69 -26.25 26.89
N THR A 69 -19.73 -25.43 26.45
CA THR A 69 -19.18 -24.32 27.24
C THR A 69 -18.99 -23.10 26.34
N TYR A 70 -18.67 -21.96 26.91
CA TYR A 70 -18.40 -20.74 26.16
C TYR A 70 -17.11 -20.09 26.63
N VAL A 71 -16.51 -19.34 25.73
CA VAL A 71 -15.39 -18.44 26.00
C VAL A 71 -15.87 -17.02 25.79
N GLN A 72 -15.65 -16.17 26.78
CA GLN A 72 -15.96 -14.75 26.64
C GLN A 72 -14.84 -14.07 25.88
N CYS A 73 -15.19 -13.23 24.94
CA CYS A 73 -14.31 -12.31 24.22
C CYS A 73 -14.86 -10.89 24.37
N LYS A 74 -14.08 -9.92 23.92
CA LYS A 74 -14.56 -8.55 23.84
C LYS A 74 -15.53 -8.41 22.67
N GLU A 75 -16.54 -7.56 22.81
CA GLU A 75 -17.52 -7.28 21.76
C GLU A 75 -16.85 -6.88 20.43
N ASP A 76 -15.79 -6.08 20.54
CA ASP A 76 -14.98 -5.60 19.40
C ASP A 76 -14.32 -6.72 18.58
N GLU A 77 -14.10 -7.89 19.17
CA GLU A 77 -13.47 -9.05 18.51
C GLU A 77 -14.45 -9.85 17.65
N CYS A 78 -15.75 -9.57 17.81
CA CYS A 78 -16.83 -10.34 17.20
C CYS A 78 -17.87 -9.43 16.50
N ILE A 79 -17.43 -8.35 15.87
CA ILE A 79 -18.31 -7.46 15.13
C ILE A 79 -18.87 -8.17 13.91
N GLY A 80 -20.20 -8.37 13.88
CA GLY A 80 -20.90 -8.86 12.69
C GLY A 80 -21.03 -7.76 11.63
N VAL A 81 -20.82 -8.10 10.36
CA VAL A 81 -20.91 -7.15 9.24
C VAL A 81 -21.99 -7.62 8.26
N ASN A 82 -23.11 -6.90 8.21
CA ASN A 82 -24.23 -7.16 7.31
C ASN A 82 -24.56 -5.94 6.40
N SER A 83 -23.92 -4.81 6.66
CA SER A 83 -24.14 -3.56 5.93
C SER A 83 -22.84 -2.80 5.71
N GLN A 84 -22.83 -1.84 4.78
CA GLN A 84 -21.69 -0.95 4.55
C GLN A 84 -21.38 -0.08 5.76
N LEU A 85 -22.40 0.28 6.54
CA LEU A 85 -22.21 1.04 7.78
C LEU A 85 -21.44 0.20 8.82
N GLU A 86 -21.86 -1.06 9.02
CA GLU A 86 -21.19 -1.97 9.94
C GLU A 86 -19.76 -2.31 9.49
N LEU A 87 -19.53 -2.44 8.17
CA LEU A 87 -18.19 -2.58 7.62
C LEU A 87 -17.30 -1.40 7.97
N THR A 88 -17.81 -0.18 7.85
CA THR A 88 -17.07 1.04 8.20
C THR A 88 -16.69 1.08 9.69
N ILE A 89 -17.58 0.61 10.56
CA ILE A 89 -17.31 0.51 12.01
C ILE A 89 -16.21 -0.52 12.29
N ALA A 90 -16.30 -1.70 11.67
CA ALA A 90 -15.31 -2.75 11.80
C ALA A 90 -13.93 -2.32 11.27
N GLU A 91 -13.90 -1.64 10.11
CA GLU A 91 -12.67 -1.09 9.55
C GLU A 91 -12.04 -0.05 10.46
N LYS A 92 -12.85 0.91 10.97
CA LYS A 92 -12.35 1.92 11.92
C LYS A 92 -11.70 1.25 13.13
N LYS A 93 -12.34 0.24 13.71
CA LYS A 93 -11.81 -0.50 14.85
C LYS A 93 -10.49 -1.19 14.52
N PHE A 94 -10.43 -1.88 13.38
CA PHE A 94 -9.19 -2.50 12.89
C PHE A 94 -8.06 -1.48 12.77
N GLN A 95 -8.31 -0.33 12.13
CA GLN A 95 -7.32 0.72 11.92
C GLN A 95 -6.83 1.30 13.26
N ASP A 96 -7.74 1.56 14.21
CA ASP A 96 -7.37 2.08 15.53
C ASP A 96 -6.48 1.10 16.30
N ASP A 97 -6.84 -0.19 16.31
CA ASP A 97 -6.05 -1.23 16.96
C ASP A 97 -4.67 -1.43 16.27
N PHE A 98 -4.64 -1.33 14.96
CA PHE A 98 -3.39 -1.46 14.20
C PHE A 98 -2.42 -0.31 14.49
N ARG A 99 -2.91 0.93 14.48
CA ARG A 99 -2.16 2.16 14.84
C ARG A 99 -1.60 2.08 16.25
N ASN A 100 -2.44 1.69 17.21
CA ASN A 100 -2.01 1.53 18.61
C ASN A 100 -0.90 0.52 18.76
N ARG A 101 -0.96 -0.63 18.07
CA ARG A 101 0.12 -1.64 18.07
C ARG A 101 1.40 -1.10 17.46
N LEU A 102 1.33 -0.36 16.36
CA LEU A 102 2.51 0.25 15.74
C LEU A 102 3.16 1.27 16.68
N MET A 103 2.39 2.18 17.27
CA MET A 103 2.91 3.17 18.22
C MET A 103 3.53 2.49 19.45
N ALA A 104 2.88 1.47 19.99
CA ALA A 104 3.43 0.67 21.11
C ALA A 104 4.73 -0.06 20.74
N SER A 105 4.94 -0.38 19.47
CA SER A 105 6.18 -1.00 18.97
C SER A 105 7.30 0.00 18.65
N GLY A 106 7.09 1.31 18.91
CA GLY A 106 8.08 2.35 18.70
C GLY A 106 8.09 2.97 17.29
N VAL A 107 6.97 2.90 16.56
CA VAL A 107 6.73 3.64 15.33
C VAL A 107 6.07 4.97 15.65
N SER A 108 6.58 6.06 15.10
CA SER A 108 5.97 7.40 15.24
C SER A 108 4.92 7.60 14.14
N LEU A 109 3.65 7.78 14.52
CA LEU A 109 2.58 8.17 13.63
C LEU A 109 2.20 9.62 13.90
N GLN A 110 2.34 10.49 12.92
CA GLN A 110 1.87 11.87 13.00
C GLN A 110 0.43 11.93 12.50
N SER A 111 -0.51 12.41 13.34
CA SER A 111 -1.96 12.34 13.08
C SER A 111 -2.41 10.91 12.69
N PRO A 112 -2.35 9.97 13.64
CA PRO A 112 -2.55 8.54 13.38
C PRO A 112 -3.84 8.23 12.62
N GLU A 113 -4.92 8.96 12.89
CA GLU A 113 -6.25 8.80 12.29
C GLU A 113 -6.26 9.01 10.77
N THR A 114 -5.24 9.65 10.22
CA THR A 114 -5.10 9.92 8.78
C THR A 114 -4.24 8.88 8.05
N CYS A 115 -3.64 7.94 8.77
CA CYS A 115 -2.81 6.89 8.22
C CYS A 115 -3.60 5.58 8.10
N PHE A 116 -3.56 4.94 6.94
CA PHE A 116 -4.31 3.71 6.66
C PHE A 116 -3.37 2.54 6.37
N PHE A 117 -3.65 1.40 6.98
CA PHE A 117 -2.79 0.22 6.92
C PHE A 117 -3.58 -1.00 6.43
N SER A 118 -2.96 -1.80 5.57
CA SER A 118 -3.45 -3.15 5.28
C SER A 118 -3.12 -4.10 6.43
N PHE A 119 -3.85 -5.19 6.53
CA PHE A 119 -3.72 -6.19 7.61
C PHE A 119 -2.34 -6.83 7.70
N ASP A 120 -1.62 -6.90 6.58
CA ASP A 120 -0.30 -7.54 6.43
C ASP A 120 0.87 -6.55 6.43
N THR A 121 0.60 -5.26 6.68
CA THR A 121 1.63 -4.22 6.75
C THR A 121 2.59 -4.47 7.92
N ILE A 122 3.89 -4.42 7.65
CA ILE A 122 4.93 -4.57 8.67
C ILE A 122 5.80 -3.31 8.66
N ILE A 123 5.86 -2.62 9.81
CA ILE A 123 6.72 -1.45 10.01
C ILE A 123 7.57 -1.68 11.25
N LYS A 124 8.88 -1.52 11.10
CA LYS A 124 9.84 -1.71 12.19
C LYS A 124 10.03 -0.44 13.02
N VAL A 125 10.59 -0.62 14.22
CA VAL A 125 10.86 0.45 15.21
C VAL A 125 11.65 1.62 14.61
N GLY A 126 11.38 2.82 15.11
CA GLY A 126 12.07 4.06 14.73
C GLY A 126 11.61 4.67 13.40
N CYS A 127 10.66 4.05 12.70
CA CYS A 127 10.05 4.67 11.53
C CYS A 127 9.16 5.84 11.92
N VAL A 128 9.12 6.85 11.06
CA VAL A 128 8.22 8.01 11.16
C VAL A 128 7.27 8.00 9.97
N ILE A 129 5.98 8.00 10.25
CA ILE A 129 4.92 8.06 9.25
C ILE A 129 4.19 9.40 9.39
N GLU A 130 4.28 10.22 8.38
CA GLU A 130 3.59 11.52 8.32
C GLU A 130 2.09 11.34 7.97
N PRO A 131 1.27 12.40 8.10
CA PRO A 131 -0.17 12.32 7.82
C PRO A 131 -0.52 11.89 6.38
N TYR A 132 -1.70 11.30 6.21
CA TYR A 132 -2.29 10.94 4.92
C TYR A 132 -1.47 9.93 4.11
N VAL A 133 -0.82 9.01 4.78
CA VAL A 133 -0.13 7.89 4.13
C VAL A 133 -1.04 6.67 4.08
N VAL A 134 -1.05 5.99 2.94
CA VAL A 134 -1.83 4.77 2.71
C VAL A 134 -0.89 3.61 2.41
N PHE A 135 -1.00 2.56 3.20
CA PHE A 135 -0.31 1.29 2.98
C PHE A 135 -1.30 0.25 2.48
N GLY A 136 -1.18 -0.13 1.21
CA GLY A 136 -1.85 -1.29 0.63
C GLY A 136 -1.21 -2.61 1.08
N THR A 137 -1.65 -3.73 0.49
CA THR A 137 -1.16 -5.06 0.84
C THR A 137 0.31 -5.26 0.49
N GLY A 138 0.99 -6.15 1.23
CA GLY A 138 2.34 -6.62 0.92
C GLY A 138 3.47 -5.62 1.23
N VAL A 139 3.24 -4.65 2.13
CA VAL A 139 4.25 -3.62 2.46
C VAL A 139 5.07 -4.01 3.68
N LYS A 140 6.40 -3.92 3.55
CA LYS A 140 7.35 -4.09 4.65
C LYS A 140 8.32 -2.92 4.70
N VAL A 141 8.42 -2.26 5.86
CA VAL A 141 9.31 -1.11 6.09
C VAL A 141 10.30 -1.46 7.19
N GLN A 142 11.58 -1.38 6.90
CA GLN A 142 12.64 -1.58 7.89
C GLN A 142 12.88 -0.29 8.70
N GLY A 143 13.57 -0.44 9.84
CA GLY A 143 13.69 0.60 10.85
C GLY A 143 14.27 1.94 10.39
N PHE A 144 13.90 2.99 11.11
CA PHE A 144 14.41 4.36 10.95
C PHE A 144 14.10 5.01 9.60
N SER A 145 13.14 4.49 8.85
CA SER A 145 12.69 5.06 7.58
C SER A 145 11.60 6.11 7.81
N ILE A 146 11.55 7.10 6.93
CA ILE A 146 10.57 8.20 6.97
C ILE A 146 9.65 8.08 5.76
N ILE A 147 8.36 7.97 6.01
CA ILE A 147 7.33 7.98 4.97
C ILE A 147 6.56 9.30 5.10
N ARG A 148 6.73 10.16 4.10
CA ARG A 148 6.16 11.50 4.09
C ARG A 148 4.73 11.52 3.58
N SER A 149 4.02 12.58 3.93
CA SER A 149 2.60 12.78 3.65
C SER A 149 2.20 12.51 2.20
N PHE A 150 0.96 12.04 2.04
CA PHE A 150 0.30 11.77 0.74
C PHE A 150 1.00 10.70 -0.11
N SER A 151 1.79 9.83 0.51
CA SER A 151 2.39 8.70 -0.19
C SER A 151 1.45 7.49 -0.20
N TYR A 152 1.40 6.79 -1.34
CA TYR A 152 0.66 5.55 -1.49
C TYR A 152 1.61 4.40 -1.80
N ILE A 153 1.61 3.38 -0.97
CA ILE A 153 2.60 2.29 -1.00
C ILE A 153 1.86 0.95 -1.01
N GLU A 154 2.15 0.10 -1.98
CA GLU A 154 1.62 -1.26 -2.06
C GLU A 154 2.67 -2.25 -2.59
N GLY A 155 2.68 -3.49 -2.10
CA GLY A 155 3.54 -4.57 -2.57
C GLY A 155 5.03 -4.23 -2.59
N ALA A 156 5.50 -3.39 -1.66
CA ALA A 156 6.85 -2.84 -1.64
C ALA A 156 7.64 -3.29 -0.41
N GLN A 157 8.94 -3.48 -0.60
CA GLN A 157 9.91 -3.74 0.46
C GLN A 157 10.85 -2.54 0.57
N ILE A 158 10.92 -1.94 1.74
CA ILE A 158 11.66 -0.71 2.01
C ILE A 158 12.73 -1.00 3.06
N GLY A 159 13.98 -0.75 2.73
CA GLY A 159 15.16 -0.92 3.59
C GLY A 159 15.19 0.06 4.76
N GLN A 160 16.31 0.06 5.46
CA GLN A 160 16.52 0.95 6.62
C GLN A 160 16.87 2.38 6.18
N ARG A 161 16.48 3.35 6.98
CA ARG A 161 16.82 4.77 6.80
C ARG A 161 16.44 5.34 5.42
N CYS A 162 15.45 4.74 4.77
CA CYS A 162 14.89 5.25 3.53
C CYS A 162 14.04 6.50 3.78
N GLN A 163 13.93 7.35 2.76
CA GLN A 163 13.04 8.51 2.76
C GLN A 163 12.12 8.43 1.54
N ILE A 164 10.80 8.36 1.79
CA ILE A 164 9.79 8.21 0.76
C ILE A 164 8.80 9.36 0.83
N GLY A 165 8.54 10.01 -0.30
CA GLY A 165 7.58 11.10 -0.41
C GLY A 165 8.18 12.50 -0.16
N PRO A 166 7.31 13.51 -0.01
CA PRO A 166 5.84 13.40 -0.06
C PRO A 166 5.30 13.09 -1.48
N PHE A 167 4.03 12.69 -1.59
CA PHE A 167 3.38 12.36 -2.87
C PHE A 167 4.12 11.31 -3.70
N ALA A 168 4.73 10.33 -3.06
CA ALA A 168 5.38 9.21 -3.74
C ALA A 168 4.41 8.04 -3.94
N ARG A 169 4.56 7.33 -5.04
CA ARG A 169 3.80 6.11 -5.32
C ARG A 169 4.73 4.93 -5.49
N LEU A 170 4.69 3.99 -4.55
CA LEU A 170 5.39 2.71 -4.68
C LEU A 170 4.38 1.62 -5.02
N ARG A 171 4.62 0.94 -6.14
CA ARG A 171 3.75 -0.11 -6.68
C ARG A 171 4.36 -1.50 -6.46
N PRO A 172 3.58 -2.56 -6.69
CA PRO A 172 4.02 -3.93 -6.44
C PRO A 172 5.37 -4.28 -7.08
N ARG A 173 6.13 -5.10 -6.34
CA ARG A 173 7.49 -5.55 -6.68
C ARG A 173 8.56 -4.45 -6.65
N THR A 174 8.27 -3.33 -5.99
CA THR A 174 9.29 -2.32 -5.67
C THR A 174 10.15 -2.78 -4.50
N ARG A 175 11.46 -2.69 -4.63
CA ARG A 175 12.44 -2.94 -3.57
C ARG A 175 13.38 -1.75 -3.45
N LEU A 176 13.40 -1.14 -2.28
CA LEU A 176 14.33 -0.08 -1.94
C LEU A 176 15.34 -0.63 -0.92
N SER A 177 16.60 -0.61 -1.25
CA SER A 177 17.68 -0.93 -0.30
C SER A 177 17.90 0.22 0.68
N ASP A 178 18.78 0.03 1.64
CA ASP A 178 19.03 0.99 2.71
C ASP A 178 19.42 2.38 2.19
N GLU A 179 18.94 3.40 2.87
CA GLU A 179 19.24 4.81 2.60
C GLU A 179 18.76 5.32 1.22
N ALA A 180 17.96 4.52 0.49
CA ALA A 180 17.37 4.96 -0.77
C ALA A 180 16.37 6.10 -0.54
N LYS A 181 16.32 7.05 -1.50
CA LYS A 181 15.43 8.20 -1.45
C LYS A 181 14.52 8.24 -2.68
N VAL A 182 13.22 8.28 -2.42
CA VAL A 182 12.18 8.44 -3.44
C VAL A 182 11.36 9.66 -3.04
N GLY A 183 11.48 10.75 -3.77
CA GLY A 183 10.88 12.03 -3.41
C GLY A 183 9.51 12.29 -4.02
N ASN A 184 9.18 13.58 -4.15
CA ASN A 184 7.84 14.00 -4.54
C ASN A 184 7.51 13.72 -6.00
N PHE A 185 6.29 13.23 -6.23
CA PHE A 185 5.76 12.87 -7.55
C PHE A 185 6.63 11.87 -8.29
N VAL A 186 7.23 10.94 -7.55
CA VAL A 186 7.98 9.83 -8.11
C VAL A 186 7.14 8.57 -8.00
N GLU A 187 6.97 7.89 -9.13
CA GLU A 187 6.33 6.58 -9.17
C GLU A 187 7.39 5.50 -9.44
N VAL A 188 7.39 4.46 -8.61
CA VAL A 188 8.29 3.30 -8.77
C VAL A 188 7.43 2.03 -8.89
N LYS A 189 7.70 1.21 -9.90
CA LYS A 189 6.97 -0.03 -10.18
C LYS A 189 7.92 -1.14 -10.63
N ASN A 190 7.83 -2.31 -9.99
CA ASN A 190 8.62 -3.49 -10.39
C ASN A 190 10.10 -3.12 -10.60
N ALA A 191 10.69 -2.41 -9.64
CA ALA A 191 12.05 -1.90 -9.74
C ALA A 191 12.82 -2.11 -8.44
N ILE A 192 14.12 -2.22 -8.57
CA ILE A 192 15.07 -2.34 -7.47
C ILE A 192 15.93 -1.07 -7.45
N LEU A 193 15.90 -0.37 -6.34
CA LEU A 193 16.79 0.77 -6.08
C LEU A 193 17.80 0.32 -5.02
N ALA A 194 19.06 0.21 -5.40
CA ALA A 194 20.14 -0.20 -4.51
C ALA A 194 20.42 0.87 -3.45
N LYS A 195 21.40 0.58 -2.59
CA LYS A 195 21.75 1.45 -1.46
C LYS A 195 22.10 2.86 -1.89
N GLN A 196 21.55 3.85 -1.17
CA GLN A 196 21.80 5.28 -1.40
C GLN A 196 21.38 5.83 -2.76
N THR A 197 20.62 5.07 -3.55
CA THR A 197 20.04 5.55 -4.80
C THR A 197 19.04 6.67 -4.53
N LYS A 198 19.04 7.69 -5.38
CA LYS A 198 18.21 8.89 -5.23
C LYS A 198 17.36 9.14 -6.48
N ALA A 199 16.03 9.23 -6.29
CA ALA A 199 15.08 9.70 -7.30
C ALA A 199 14.14 10.69 -6.60
N ASN A 200 14.53 11.96 -6.59
CA ASN A 200 13.93 12.92 -5.66
C ASN A 200 12.70 13.65 -6.22
N HIS A 201 12.51 13.72 -7.55
CA HIS A 201 11.48 14.58 -8.13
C HIS A 201 10.93 14.05 -9.46
N LEU A 202 9.58 14.04 -9.60
CA LEU A 202 8.87 14.02 -10.89
C LEU A 202 9.33 12.93 -11.86
N SER A 203 9.61 11.72 -11.39
CA SER A 203 10.17 10.65 -12.21
C SER A 203 9.28 9.41 -12.24
N TYR A 204 9.29 8.69 -13.36
CA TYR A 204 8.71 7.36 -13.45
C TYR A 204 9.82 6.31 -13.61
N ILE A 205 9.86 5.34 -12.69
CA ILE A 205 10.85 4.25 -12.68
C ILE A 205 10.08 2.93 -12.74
N GLY A 206 10.02 2.35 -13.94
CA GLY A 206 9.31 1.10 -14.19
C GLY A 206 10.21 0.04 -14.77
N ASP A 207 10.07 -1.21 -14.27
CA ASP A 207 10.80 -2.39 -14.76
C ASP A 207 12.33 -2.16 -14.83
N ALA A 208 12.93 -1.68 -13.73
CA ALA A 208 14.32 -1.20 -13.70
C ALA A 208 15.13 -1.74 -12.52
N GLU A 209 16.42 -1.78 -12.69
CA GLU A 209 17.42 -1.95 -11.62
C GLU A 209 18.33 -0.75 -11.61
N LEU A 210 18.49 -0.11 -10.44
CA LEU A 210 19.37 1.02 -10.23
C LEU A 210 20.45 0.64 -9.21
N GLY A 211 21.69 0.82 -9.58
CA GLY A 211 22.87 0.56 -8.76
C GLY A 211 23.04 1.54 -7.59
N GLU A 212 24.03 1.25 -6.76
CA GLU A 212 24.32 2.03 -5.54
C GLU A 212 24.73 3.47 -5.88
N ASN A 213 24.40 4.41 -5.01
CA ASN A 213 24.74 5.83 -5.12
C ASN A 213 24.28 6.52 -6.41
N THR A 214 23.44 5.87 -7.21
CA THR A 214 22.94 6.42 -8.48
C THR A 214 21.92 7.52 -8.22
N ASN A 215 22.01 8.59 -9.01
CA ASN A 215 21.09 9.72 -8.91
C ASN A 215 20.28 9.89 -10.19
N ILE A 216 18.97 9.87 -10.04
CA ILE A 216 18.00 10.10 -11.12
C ILE A 216 17.53 11.56 -11.06
N GLY A 217 17.81 12.31 -12.11
CA GLY A 217 17.41 13.70 -12.25
C GLY A 217 15.92 13.89 -12.41
N ALA A 218 15.41 15.05 -12.00
CA ALA A 218 13.99 15.38 -12.06
C ALA A 218 13.42 15.24 -13.48
N GLY A 219 12.21 14.70 -13.61
CA GLY A 219 11.56 14.53 -14.91
C GLY A 219 12.10 13.38 -15.75
N THR A 220 12.92 12.49 -15.17
CA THR A 220 13.42 11.32 -15.90
C THR A 220 12.34 10.27 -16.02
N ILE A 221 12.16 9.73 -17.23
CA ILE A 221 11.18 8.69 -17.54
C ILE A 221 11.88 7.43 -18.06
N PHE A 222 11.62 6.30 -17.41
CA PHE A 222 12.00 4.99 -17.91
C PHE A 222 10.90 4.51 -18.88
N CYS A 223 11.18 4.61 -20.18
CA CYS A 223 10.26 4.21 -21.24
C CYS A 223 10.30 2.68 -21.40
N ASN A 224 9.62 1.99 -20.49
CA ASN A 224 9.67 0.53 -20.35
C ASN A 224 8.64 -0.23 -21.20
N TYR A 225 7.80 0.46 -21.98
CA TYR A 225 6.72 -0.15 -22.75
C TYR A 225 6.79 0.29 -24.21
N ASP A 226 6.80 -0.68 -25.14
CA ASP A 226 6.90 -0.45 -26.58
C ASP A 226 5.54 -0.43 -27.31
N GLY A 227 4.45 -0.51 -26.57
CA GLY A 227 3.10 -0.64 -27.07
C GLY A 227 2.54 -2.07 -26.96
N ILE A 228 3.39 -3.09 -26.81
CA ILE A 228 3.02 -4.50 -26.71
C ILE A 228 3.69 -5.14 -25.48
N ASN A 229 5.01 -5.00 -25.36
CA ASN A 229 5.82 -5.65 -24.33
C ASN A 229 6.44 -4.65 -23.37
N LYS A 230 6.82 -5.14 -22.19
CA LYS A 230 7.61 -4.39 -21.22
C LYS A 230 9.05 -4.86 -21.26
N HIS A 231 9.94 -3.89 -21.24
CA HIS A 231 11.38 -4.10 -21.30
C HIS A 231 12.04 -3.55 -20.05
N ARG A 232 13.20 -4.12 -19.70
CA ARG A 232 13.93 -3.75 -18.49
C ARG A 232 15.07 -2.80 -18.80
N SER A 233 15.31 -1.84 -17.91
CA SER A 233 16.50 -1.01 -17.89
C SER A 233 17.39 -1.38 -16.71
N VAL A 234 18.70 -1.40 -16.91
CA VAL A 234 19.71 -1.62 -15.88
C VAL A 234 20.64 -0.42 -15.85
N VAL A 235 20.69 0.24 -14.71
CA VAL A 235 21.58 1.41 -14.47
C VAL A 235 22.58 0.99 -13.40
N GLY A 236 23.86 1.12 -13.68
CA GLY A 236 24.95 0.73 -12.80
C GLY A 236 25.09 1.60 -11.56
N ASP A 237 26.23 1.40 -10.88
CA ASP A 237 26.58 2.15 -9.67
C ASP A 237 27.13 3.53 -10.00
N ASN A 238 26.94 4.50 -9.10
CA ASN A 238 27.48 5.86 -9.19
C ASN A 238 27.10 6.60 -10.49
N VAL A 239 25.98 6.25 -11.11
CA VAL A 239 25.49 6.89 -12.32
C VAL A 239 24.75 8.19 -11.99
N PHE A 240 24.98 9.22 -12.80
CA PHE A 240 24.23 10.46 -12.75
C PHE A 240 23.35 10.61 -13.99
N VAL A 241 22.04 10.54 -13.83
CA VAL A 241 21.09 10.82 -14.91
C VAL A 241 20.62 12.27 -14.80
N GLY A 242 20.91 13.08 -15.81
CA GLY A 242 20.48 14.47 -15.89
C GLY A 242 18.96 14.61 -16.04
N SER A 243 18.42 15.73 -15.59
CA SER A 243 16.99 16.02 -15.59
C SER A 243 16.35 15.93 -16.99
N ASN A 244 15.05 15.59 -17.04
CA ASN A 244 14.25 15.49 -18.27
C ASN A 244 14.85 14.52 -19.31
N SER A 245 15.48 13.44 -18.85
CA SER A 245 16.00 12.38 -19.72
C SER A 245 14.94 11.29 -19.94
N SER A 246 14.90 10.74 -21.15
CA SER A 246 14.10 9.57 -21.49
C SER A 246 15.02 8.37 -21.67
N LEU A 247 14.85 7.34 -20.85
CA LEU A 247 15.62 6.10 -20.90
C LEU A 247 14.78 5.03 -21.57
N ILE A 248 15.08 4.73 -22.85
CA ILE A 248 14.25 3.85 -23.69
C ILE A 248 14.75 2.41 -23.56
N ALA A 249 13.95 1.59 -22.86
CA ALA A 249 14.27 0.19 -22.65
C ALA A 249 14.05 -0.68 -23.92
N PRO A 250 14.79 -1.80 -24.09
CA PRO A 250 15.81 -2.31 -23.18
C PRO A 250 17.10 -1.49 -23.21
N LEU A 251 17.69 -1.21 -22.03
CA LEU A 251 18.82 -0.29 -21.92
C LEU A 251 19.74 -0.70 -20.76
N LYS A 252 21.04 -0.61 -20.98
CA LYS A 252 22.07 -0.72 -19.94
C LYS A 252 22.90 0.56 -19.89
N ILE A 253 23.06 1.11 -18.69
CA ILE A 253 23.95 2.23 -18.42
C ILE A 253 25.02 1.75 -17.44
N GLY A 254 26.28 1.81 -17.89
CA GLY A 254 27.43 1.32 -17.11
C GLY A 254 27.77 2.23 -15.93
N ASP A 255 28.53 1.69 -15.00
CA ASP A 255 28.91 2.36 -13.75
C ASP A 255 29.66 3.68 -14.01
N GLY A 256 29.48 4.65 -13.12
CA GLY A 256 30.16 5.93 -13.18
C GLY A 256 29.78 6.80 -14.38
N SER A 257 28.78 6.44 -15.16
CA SER A 257 28.37 7.18 -16.35
C SER A 257 27.52 8.39 -16.02
N ILE A 258 27.54 9.35 -16.94
CA ILE A 258 26.70 10.55 -16.88
C ILE A 258 25.78 10.58 -18.12
N VAL A 259 24.49 10.76 -17.89
CA VAL A 259 23.53 11.09 -18.96
C VAL A 259 23.28 12.59 -18.92
N ALA A 260 23.56 13.30 -20.00
CA ALA A 260 23.32 14.73 -20.09
C ALA A 260 21.81 15.05 -20.01
N ALA A 261 21.45 16.09 -19.28
CA ALA A 261 20.05 16.50 -19.14
C ALA A 261 19.36 16.73 -20.51
N GLY A 262 18.08 16.33 -20.60
CA GLY A 262 17.28 16.45 -21.82
C GLY A 262 17.65 15.46 -22.92
N SER A 263 18.33 14.36 -22.58
CA SER A 263 18.72 13.33 -23.56
C SER A 263 17.69 12.21 -23.67
N ALA A 264 17.49 11.71 -24.89
CA ALA A 264 16.75 10.47 -25.17
C ALA A 264 17.75 9.34 -25.45
N ILE A 265 17.94 8.44 -24.50
CA ILE A 265 18.93 7.37 -24.55
C ILE A 265 18.25 6.07 -25.01
N ASN A 266 18.65 5.56 -26.18
CA ASN A 266 18.08 4.36 -26.79
C ASN A 266 19.14 3.29 -27.16
N ARG A 267 20.36 3.47 -26.68
CA ARG A 267 21.47 2.51 -26.83
C ARG A 267 22.26 2.42 -25.53
N ASP A 268 22.84 1.26 -25.29
CA ASP A 268 23.66 1.03 -24.11
C ASP A 268 24.77 2.09 -23.96
N VAL A 269 25.03 2.50 -22.74
CA VAL A 269 26.05 3.47 -22.37
C VAL A 269 27.18 2.73 -21.66
N PRO A 270 28.42 2.72 -22.22
CA PRO A 270 29.56 2.13 -21.53
C PRO A 270 29.84 2.79 -20.18
N SER A 271 30.50 2.08 -19.27
CA SER A 271 30.95 2.67 -18.00
C SER A 271 31.81 3.90 -18.20
N GLU A 272 31.76 4.81 -17.24
CA GLU A 272 32.56 6.05 -17.19
C GLU A 272 32.37 6.98 -18.41
N SER A 273 31.21 6.83 -19.09
CA SER A 273 30.93 7.61 -20.33
C SER A 273 29.97 8.74 -20.07
N LEU A 274 30.09 9.79 -20.89
CA LEU A 274 29.10 10.87 -21.01
C LEU A 274 28.19 10.59 -22.21
N ALA A 275 26.93 10.25 -21.98
CA ALA A 275 25.94 10.07 -23.02
C ALA A 275 25.14 11.36 -23.25
N ILE A 276 25.14 11.85 -24.49
CA ILE A 276 24.43 13.05 -24.92
C ILE A 276 23.59 12.74 -26.14
N SER A 277 22.27 12.92 -26.06
CA SER A 277 21.35 12.71 -27.18
C SER A 277 20.33 13.85 -27.22
N ARG A 278 20.79 15.02 -27.64
CA ARG A 278 19.98 16.22 -27.80
C ARG A 278 20.59 17.12 -28.87
N PRO A 279 19.80 17.96 -29.60
CA PRO A 279 20.35 18.92 -30.58
C PRO A 279 21.21 19.97 -29.91
N MET A 280 22.18 20.48 -30.66
CA MET A 280 22.99 21.62 -30.20
C MET A 280 22.12 22.88 -30.08
N GLN A 281 22.32 23.63 -29.02
CA GLN A 281 21.63 24.91 -28.82
C GLN A 281 22.02 25.92 -29.88
N GLN A 282 21.03 26.61 -30.45
CA GLN A 282 21.23 27.72 -31.37
C GLN A 282 20.58 28.99 -30.81
N ASN A 283 21.36 30.05 -30.67
CA ASN A 283 20.86 31.35 -30.22
C ASN A 283 20.64 32.26 -31.45
N LYS A 284 19.38 32.60 -31.76
CA LYS A 284 19.02 33.50 -32.86
C LYS A 284 18.77 34.91 -32.31
N ILE A 285 19.79 35.73 -32.30
CA ILE A 285 19.77 37.07 -31.71
C ILE A 285 18.70 37.96 -32.39
N GLY A 286 17.87 38.62 -31.57
CA GLY A 286 16.80 39.52 -32.03
C GLY A 286 15.51 38.82 -32.47
N LEU A 287 15.52 37.47 -32.70
CA LEU A 287 14.33 36.76 -33.16
C LEU A 287 13.21 36.74 -32.11
N GLY A 288 13.56 36.64 -30.82
CA GLY A 288 12.56 36.69 -29.74
C GLY A 288 11.75 37.97 -29.73
N LYS A 289 12.43 39.15 -29.84
CA LYS A 289 11.75 40.45 -29.92
C LYS A 289 10.81 40.51 -31.17
N LYS A 290 11.28 40.01 -32.30
CA LYS A 290 10.50 40.01 -33.56
C LYS A 290 9.26 39.17 -33.47
N ILE A 291 9.35 37.98 -32.83
CA ILE A 291 8.19 37.09 -32.57
C ILE A 291 7.18 37.78 -31.65
N MET A 292 7.61 38.32 -30.52
CA MET A 292 6.73 39.02 -29.58
C MET A 292 5.97 40.18 -30.20
N LEU A 293 6.64 41.01 -31.03
CA LEU A 293 6.00 42.12 -31.75
C LEU A 293 4.94 41.61 -32.75
N LYS A 294 5.19 40.46 -33.42
CA LYS A 294 4.22 39.87 -34.33
C LYS A 294 3.00 39.36 -33.58
N LEU A 295 3.18 38.67 -32.43
CA LEU A 295 2.10 38.18 -31.59
C LEU A 295 1.24 39.31 -31.03
N GLN A 296 1.88 40.41 -30.59
CA GLN A 296 1.18 41.60 -30.10
C GLN A 296 0.24 42.18 -31.19
N LYS A 297 0.77 42.38 -32.42
CA LYS A 297 -0.01 42.87 -33.56
C LYS A 297 -1.18 41.98 -33.91
N LEU A 298 -1.04 40.65 -33.77
CA LEU A 298 -2.15 39.70 -33.99
C LEU A 298 -3.20 39.83 -32.89
N ALA A 299 -2.78 39.92 -31.61
CA ALA A 299 -3.68 40.13 -30.49
C ALA A 299 -4.52 41.42 -30.62
N ASP A 300 -3.86 42.53 -31.05
CA ASP A 300 -4.52 43.82 -31.26
C ASP A 300 -5.55 43.78 -32.42
N LYS A 301 -5.32 42.92 -33.43
CA LYS A 301 -6.31 42.66 -34.52
C LYS A 301 -7.54 41.86 -34.11
N ILE A 302 -7.40 40.97 -33.12
CA ILE A 302 -8.48 40.13 -32.62
C ILE A 302 -9.37 40.92 -31.64
N LYS A 303 -8.85 41.95 -31.00
CA LYS A 303 -9.59 42.83 -30.05
C LYS A 303 -10.37 43.94 -30.75
N ARG A 304 -10.22 44.11 -32.05
CA ARG A 304 -11.01 45.02 -32.91
C ARG A 304 -12.08 44.23 -33.68
#